data_f58c40c27b29a6c8a563ab94e57b5914
#
_entry.id   f58c40c27b29a6c8a563ab94e57b5914
#
_cell.length_a   1.000
_cell.length_b   1.000
_cell.length_c   1.000
_cell.angle_alpha   90.00
_cell.angle_beta   90.00
_cell.angle_gamma   90.00
#
_symmetry.space_group_name_H-M   'P 1'
#
loop_
_entity.id
_entity.type
_entity.pdbx_description
1 polymer ?
#
loop_
_entity_poly.entity_id
_entity_poly.type
_entity_poly.pdbx_seq_one_letter_code
_entity_poly.pdbx_strand_id
1 'polypeptide(L)'
;MKLVTAIIKPFTLDDVKEALEQLGLLGMTVSEVRGYGRQKGHTEVYRGAEYSVDFVAKLKVEVLVEDDTADRAVDAVVNAARTGRIGDGKVWVTPVDTVVRVRTGERGVDAL
;
A
#
# COMPACT_ATOMS: atom_id res chain seq x y z
N MET A 1 -1.25 16.39 8.41
CA MET A 1 -1.65 15.00 8.16
C MET A 1 -1.16 14.55 6.81
N LYS A 2 -0.87 13.30 6.68
CA LYS A 2 -0.33 12.70 5.45
C LYS A 2 -1.09 11.40 5.14
N LEU A 3 -1.14 11.08 3.86
CA LEU A 3 -1.56 9.76 3.40
C LEU A 3 -0.32 9.01 2.92
N VAL A 4 -0.03 7.89 3.55
CA VAL A 4 1.02 6.98 3.10
C VAL A 4 0.35 5.93 2.23
N THR A 5 0.81 5.81 0.99
CA THR A 5 0.29 4.87 0.01
C THR A 5 1.41 3.93 -0.42
N ALA A 6 1.14 2.65 -0.41
CA ALA A 6 2.11 1.64 -0.84
C ALA A 6 1.49 0.68 -1.84
N ILE A 7 2.24 0.34 -2.87
CA ILE A 7 1.92 -0.76 -3.78
C ILE A 7 2.90 -1.88 -3.46
N ILE A 8 2.40 -3.04 -3.07
CA ILE A 8 3.22 -4.14 -2.55
C ILE A 8 2.83 -5.47 -3.21
N LYS A 9 3.74 -6.44 -3.10
CA LYS A 9 3.41 -7.82 -3.45
C LYS A 9 2.37 -8.37 -2.46
N PRO A 10 1.36 -9.10 -2.92
CA PRO A 10 0.26 -9.54 -2.03
C PRO A 10 0.71 -10.34 -0.80
N PHE A 11 1.73 -11.19 -0.95
CA PHE A 11 2.17 -12.03 0.17
C PHE A 11 2.88 -11.25 1.28
N THR A 12 3.23 -9.98 1.06
CA THR A 12 3.89 -9.15 2.09
C THR A 12 2.88 -8.40 2.97
N LEU A 13 1.59 -8.51 2.69
CA LEU A 13 0.57 -7.72 3.38
C LEU A 13 0.58 -7.91 4.89
N ASP A 14 0.65 -9.15 5.35
CA ASP A 14 0.59 -9.44 6.80
C ASP A 14 1.76 -8.81 7.54
N ASP A 15 2.96 -8.86 6.95
CA ASP A 15 4.15 -8.24 7.54
C ASP A 15 4.03 -6.71 7.55
N VAL A 16 3.50 -6.12 6.48
CA VAL A 16 3.25 -4.67 6.41
C VAL A 16 2.23 -4.24 7.46
N LYS A 17 1.14 -4.97 7.57
CA LYS A 17 0.10 -4.70 8.56
C LYS A 17 0.68 -4.72 9.98
N GLU A 18 1.43 -5.77 10.31
CA GLU A 18 2.06 -5.91 11.63
C GLU A 18 3.02 -4.76 11.91
N ALA A 19 3.85 -4.39 10.94
CA ALA A 19 4.80 -3.30 11.10
C ALA A 19 4.09 -1.96 11.37
N LEU A 20 2.99 -1.69 10.69
CA LEU A 20 2.20 -0.47 10.91
C LEU A 20 1.48 -0.51 12.27
N GLU A 21 0.96 -1.65 12.67
CA GLU A 21 0.34 -1.81 14.00
C GLU A 21 1.33 -1.52 15.13
N GLN A 22 2.58 -1.91 14.99
CA GLN A 22 3.62 -1.64 15.97
C GLN A 22 3.90 -0.16 16.16
N LEU A 23 3.57 0.67 15.18
CA LEU A 23 3.64 2.13 15.28
C LEU A 23 2.37 2.75 15.88
N GLY A 24 1.40 1.93 16.28
CA GLY A 24 0.12 2.40 16.78
C GLY A 24 -0.89 2.76 15.69
N LEU A 25 -0.60 2.42 14.43
CA LEU A 25 -1.47 2.71 13.29
C LEU A 25 -2.43 1.54 13.09
N LEU A 26 -3.64 1.66 13.61
CA LEU A 26 -4.60 0.56 13.66
C LEU A 26 -5.57 0.55 12.48
N GLY A 27 -5.69 1.67 11.75
CA GLY A 27 -6.57 1.77 10.60
C GLY A 27 -5.78 1.80 9.31
N MET A 28 -6.18 0.97 8.34
CA MET A 28 -5.61 1.01 7.00
C MET A 28 -6.67 0.55 5.99
N THR A 29 -6.52 0.98 4.76
CA THR A 29 -7.36 0.55 3.66
C THR A 29 -6.51 -0.27 2.69
N VAL A 30 -7.03 -1.41 2.27
CA VAL A 30 -6.35 -2.29 1.33
C VAL A 30 -7.24 -2.47 0.10
N SER A 31 -6.65 -2.28 -1.07
CA SER A 31 -7.33 -2.48 -2.36
C SER A 31 -6.54 -3.46 -3.21
N GLU A 32 -7.25 -4.30 -3.94
CA GLU A 32 -6.62 -5.13 -4.96
C GLU A 32 -6.40 -4.29 -6.22
N VAL A 33 -5.18 -4.29 -6.72
CA VAL A 33 -4.80 -3.56 -7.93
C VAL A 33 -3.94 -4.44 -8.81
N ARG A 34 -3.74 -4.01 -10.04
CA ARG A 34 -2.81 -4.67 -10.96
C ARG A 34 -1.77 -3.67 -11.40
N GLY A 35 -0.51 -4.09 -11.37
CA GLY A 35 0.61 -3.25 -11.76
C GLY A 35 1.22 -3.71 -13.07
N TYR A 36 1.69 -2.75 -13.84
CA TYR A 36 2.50 -2.97 -15.01
C TYR A 36 3.86 -2.32 -14.76
N GLY A 37 4.92 -3.07 -14.99
CA GLY A 37 6.26 -2.55 -14.76
C GLY A 37 7.32 -3.57 -15.14
N ARG A 38 8.45 -3.55 -14.42
CA ARG A 38 9.58 -4.43 -14.70
C ARG A 38 9.32 -5.90 -14.36
N GLN A 39 8.42 -6.15 -13.40
CA GLN A 39 7.95 -7.50 -13.13
C GLN A 39 6.90 -7.86 -14.18
N LYS A 40 7.22 -8.83 -15.03
CA LYS A 40 6.33 -9.23 -16.12
C LYS A 40 5.31 -10.26 -15.62
N GLY A 41 4.13 -10.22 -16.22
CA GLY A 41 3.11 -11.23 -16.03
C GLY A 41 3.47 -12.54 -16.74
N HIS A 42 2.49 -13.38 -16.91
CA HIS A 42 2.62 -14.71 -17.53
C HIS A 42 1.89 -14.75 -18.88
N THR A 43 2.16 -15.79 -19.65
CA THR A 43 1.45 -16.04 -20.90
C THR A 43 0.21 -16.89 -20.61
N GLU A 44 -0.93 -16.49 -21.16
CA GLU A 44 -2.17 -17.26 -21.10
C GLU A 44 -2.59 -17.68 -22.51
N VAL A 45 -3.32 -18.79 -22.61
CA VAL A 45 -3.89 -19.28 -23.86
C VAL A 45 -5.41 -19.06 -23.84
N TYR A 46 -5.90 -18.39 -24.87
CA TYR A 46 -7.34 -18.17 -25.05
C TYR A 46 -7.72 -18.42 -26.50
N ARG A 47 -8.69 -19.32 -26.69
CA ARG A 47 -9.15 -19.74 -28.04
C ARG A 47 -8.01 -20.19 -28.96
N GLY A 48 -7.01 -20.88 -28.42
CA GLY A 48 -5.86 -21.37 -29.16
C GLY A 48 -4.78 -20.34 -29.48
N ALA A 49 -4.92 -19.11 -29.03
CA ALA A 49 -3.90 -18.07 -29.19
C ALA A 49 -3.26 -17.74 -27.84
N GLU A 50 -1.95 -17.51 -27.84
CA GLU A 50 -1.23 -17.09 -26.66
C GLU A 50 -1.33 -15.57 -26.48
N TYR A 51 -1.59 -15.14 -25.25
CA TYR A 51 -1.61 -13.73 -24.86
C TYR A 51 -0.64 -13.51 -23.71
N SER A 52 0.23 -12.50 -23.85
CA SER A 52 1.05 -12.04 -22.75
C SER A 52 0.19 -11.29 -21.74
N VAL A 53 0.24 -11.72 -20.47
CA VAL A 53 -0.41 -11.01 -19.37
C VAL A 53 0.64 -10.07 -18.77
N ASP A 54 0.57 -8.79 -19.13
CA ASP A 54 1.58 -7.80 -18.72
C ASP A 54 1.33 -7.25 -17.32
N PHE A 55 0.11 -7.41 -16.80
CA PHE A 55 -0.26 -6.90 -15.49
C PHE A 55 -0.13 -7.98 -14.42
N VAL A 56 0.38 -7.58 -13.26
CA VAL A 56 0.62 -8.46 -12.12
C VAL A 56 -0.23 -8.00 -10.96
N ALA A 57 -0.83 -8.96 -10.24
CA ALA A 57 -1.61 -8.66 -9.04
C ALA A 57 -0.73 -8.01 -7.98
N LYS A 58 -1.22 -6.91 -7.43
CA LYS A 58 -0.60 -6.15 -6.34
C LYS A 58 -1.67 -5.76 -5.33
N LEU A 59 -1.24 -5.29 -4.18
CA LEU A 59 -2.13 -4.66 -3.21
C LEU A 59 -1.72 -3.21 -3.02
N LYS A 60 -2.72 -2.35 -2.89
CA LYS A 60 -2.53 -0.96 -2.48
C LYS A 60 -2.94 -0.84 -1.02
N VAL A 61 -2.02 -0.37 -0.18
CA VAL A 61 -2.26 -0.11 1.24
C VAL A 61 -2.21 1.39 1.45
N GLU A 62 -3.21 1.93 2.13
CA GLU A 62 -3.28 3.35 2.43
C GLU A 62 -3.53 3.54 3.92
N VAL A 63 -2.78 4.47 4.53
CA VAL A 63 -2.93 4.80 5.94
C VAL A 63 -2.76 6.30 6.14
N LEU A 64 -3.70 6.89 6.87
CA LEU A 64 -3.64 8.29 7.27
C LEU A 64 -2.83 8.40 8.55
N VAL A 65 -1.89 9.33 8.58
CA VAL A 65 -0.97 9.50 9.71
C VAL A 65 -0.75 10.98 10.04
N GLU A 66 -0.28 11.23 11.24
CA GLU A 66 0.25 12.55 11.61
C GLU A 66 1.55 12.82 10.84
N ASP A 67 1.87 14.09 10.65
CA ASP A 67 3.06 14.49 9.89
C ASP A 67 4.35 13.88 10.45
N ASP A 68 4.50 13.83 11.76
CA ASP A 68 5.70 13.32 12.42
C ASP A 68 5.81 11.79 12.40
N THR A 69 4.76 11.10 12.01
CA THR A 69 4.74 9.64 11.91
C THR A 69 5.03 9.14 10.49
N ALA A 70 4.90 10.02 9.49
CA ALA A 70 4.97 9.64 8.09
C ALA A 70 6.26 8.90 7.72
N ASP A 71 7.41 9.44 8.13
CA ASP A 71 8.70 8.82 7.78
C ASP A 71 8.86 7.44 8.42
N ARG A 72 8.41 7.28 9.67
CA ARG A 72 8.45 5.97 10.34
C ARG A 72 7.52 4.96 9.68
N ALA A 73 6.35 5.43 9.21
CA ALA A 73 5.43 4.57 8.47
C ALA A 73 6.03 4.12 7.14
N VAL A 74 6.68 5.02 6.41
CA VAL A 74 7.39 4.68 5.16
C VAL A 74 8.47 3.63 5.42
N ASP A 75 9.31 3.85 6.42
CA ASP A 75 10.38 2.91 6.77
C ASP A 75 9.82 1.55 7.16
N ALA A 76 8.74 1.52 7.93
CA ALA A 76 8.10 0.28 8.34
C ALA A 76 7.59 -0.52 7.13
N VAL A 77 6.95 0.16 6.18
CA VAL A 77 6.47 -0.48 4.94
C VAL A 77 7.63 -1.02 4.12
N VAL A 78 8.66 -0.20 3.92
CA VAL A 78 9.84 -0.61 3.12
C VAL A 78 10.49 -1.83 3.72
N ASN A 79 10.74 -1.83 5.03
CA ASN A 79 11.40 -2.95 5.69
C ASN A 79 10.54 -4.24 5.64
N ALA A 80 9.23 -4.11 5.76
CA ALA A 80 8.33 -5.26 5.77
C ALA A 80 8.07 -5.82 4.35
N ALA A 81 8.02 -4.96 3.34
CA ALA A 81 7.65 -5.35 1.96
C ALA A 81 8.85 -5.69 1.08
N ARG A 82 10.06 -5.33 1.49
CA ARG A 82 11.26 -5.54 0.69
C ARG A 82 11.63 -7.02 0.62
N THR A 83 11.74 -7.54 -0.61
CA THR A 83 12.31 -8.86 -0.87
C THR A 83 13.69 -8.76 -1.54
N GLY A 84 14.01 -7.61 -2.11
CA GLY A 84 15.20 -7.39 -2.90
C GLY A 84 15.06 -7.79 -4.36
N ARG A 85 13.85 -8.21 -4.76
CA ARG A 85 13.57 -8.65 -6.13
C ARG A 85 12.71 -7.62 -6.86
N ILE A 86 12.75 -7.68 -8.20
CA ILE A 86 11.89 -6.85 -9.05
C ILE A 86 10.43 -7.04 -8.66
N GLY A 87 9.70 -5.95 -8.61
CA GLY A 87 8.27 -5.97 -8.31
C GLY A 87 7.92 -5.74 -6.85
N ASP A 88 8.89 -5.40 -5.99
CA ASP A 88 8.63 -5.12 -4.59
C ASP A 88 7.65 -3.96 -4.37
N GLY A 89 7.57 -3.06 -5.33
CA GLY A 89 6.61 -1.97 -5.28
C GLY A 89 7.22 -0.63 -4.90
N LYS A 90 6.34 0.28 -4.51
CA LYS A 90 6.72 1.65 -4.12
C LYS A 90 5.87 2.10 -2.96
N VAL A 91 6.38 3.04 -2.21
CA VAL A 91 5.63 3.76 -1.17
C VAL A 91 5.85 5.25 -1.39
N TRP A 92 4.80 6.03 -1.19
CA TRP A 92 4.88 7.49 -1.30
C TRP A 92 3.97 8.15 -0.28
N VAL A 93 4.17 9.45 -0.09
CA VAL A 93 3.43 10.24 0.89
C VAL A 93 2.83 11.45 0.19
N THR A 94 1.57 11.72 0.48
CA THR A 94 0.89 12.92 -0.02
C THR A 94 0.29 13.72 1.14
N PRO A 95 0.29 15.06 1.06
CA PRO A 95 -0.38 15.89 2.06
C PRO A 95 -1.89 15.67 2.05
N VAL A 96 -2.50 15.76 3.21
CA VAL A 96 -3.96 15.70 3.37
C VAL A 96 -4.41 16.92 4.15
N ASP A 97 -5.29 17.72 3.55
CA ASP A 97 -5.74 18.96 4.16
C ASP A 97 -6.78 18.73 5.25
N THR A 98 -7.71 17.82 5.00
CA THR A 98 -8.86 17.61 5.89
C THR A 98 -9.15 16.12 6.04
N VAL A 99 -9.31 15.69 7.28
CA VAL A 99 -9.80 14.34 7.62
C VAL A 99 -10.97 14.50 8.57
N VAL A 100 -12.06 13.77 8.31
CA VAL A 100 -13.24 13.75 9.16
C VAL A 100 -13.61 12.30 9.43
N ARG A 101 -13.78 11.94 10.69
CA ARG A 101 -14.29 10.60 11.04
C ARG A 101 -15.81 10.61 10.82
N VAL A 102 -16.26 9.73 9.98
CA VAL A 102 -17.70 9.72 9.59
C VAL A 102 -18.61 9.48 10.80
N ARG A 103 -18.26 8.52 11.66
CA ARG A 103 -19.11 8.14 12.79
C ARG A 103 -19.29 9.27 13.80
N THR A 104 -18.25 10.04 14.08
CA THR A 104 -18.24 11.01 15.18
C THR A 104 -18.25 12.47 14.70
N GLY A 105 -17.86 12.72 13.45
CA GLY A 105 -17.67 14.08 12.95
C GLY A 105 -16.39 14.76 13.45
N GLU A 106 -15.54 14.05 14.19
CA GLU A 106 -14.25 14.58 14.62
C GLU A 106 -13.37 14.91 13.42
N ARG A 107 -12.58 15.98 13.55
CA ARG A 107 -11.77 16.50 12.45
C ARG A 107 -10.29 16.55 12.83
N GLY A 108 -9.46 16.50 11.77
CA GLY A 108 -8.03 16.63 11.93
C GLY A 108 -7.42 15.42 12.62
N VAL A 109 -6.45 15.66 13.50
CA VAL A 109 -5.71 14.60 14.20
C VAL A 109 -6.64 13.70 15.01
N ASP A 110 -7.70 14.26 15.57
CA ASP A 110 -8.68 13.49 16.36
C ASP A 110 -9.50 12.51 15.49
N ALA A 111 -9.46 12.68 14.17
CA ALA A 111 -10.15 11.80 13.23
C ALA A 111 -9.30 10.58 12.79
N LEU A 112 -8.03 10.59 13.11
CA LEU A 112 -7.10 9.53 12.71
C LEU A 112 -7.25 8.26 13.54
#